data_24d844dc70a265a67bbacb92c7340aa7
#
_entry.id   24d844dc70a265a67bbacb92c7340aa7
#
_cell.length_a   1.000
_cell.length_b   1.000
_cell.length_c   1.000
_cell.angle_alpha   90.00
_cell.angle_beta   90.00
_cell.angle_gamma   90.00
#
_symmetry.space_group_name_H-M   'P 1'
#
loop_
_entity.id
_entity.type
_entity.pdbx_description
1 polymer ?
#
loop_
_entity_poly.entity_id
_entity_poly.type
_entity_poly.pdbx_seq_one_letter_code
_entity_poly.pdbx_strand_id
1 'polypeptide(L)'
;VNEPYDPKLELASFVFPNTEMLIDYEKRNQSSDESELIANKDRIVSTLRNFGIDIVKIKATPGPTVTLYEVVPASGTKISKIKNLEDDIALSLSALGIRIIAPIPGKGTIGIEVPNSVPQVVSMRTMLTSPQFINNNYELPIALGKTISSEPFVADLAKMPHLLMAG
;
A
#
# COMPACT_ATOMS: atom_id res chain seq x y z
N VAL A 1 -54.01 10.74 -11.09
CA VAL A 1 -52.84 10.29 -11.86
C VAL A 1 -51.65 10.75 -11.08
N ASN A 2 -50.94 9.81 -10.43
CA ASN A 2 -49.67 10.15 -9.75
C ASN A 2 -48.63 10.45 -10.81
N GLU A 3 -48.09 11.66 -10.84
CA GLU A 3 -46.93 11.96 -11.66
C GLU A 3 -45.74 11.10 -11.19
N PRO A 4 -44.92 10.60 -12.09
CA PRO A 4 -43.73 9.85 -11.69
C PRO A 4 -42.82 10.72 -10.82
N TYR A 5 -42.44 10.22 -9.64
CA TYR A 5 -41.54 10.92 -8.75
C TYR A 5 -40.17 11.05 -9.41
N ASP A 6 -39.67 12.27 -9.60
CA ASP A 6 -38.33 12.55 -10.06
C ASP A 6 -37.48 13.13 -8.91
N PRO A 7 -36.59 12.33 -8.30
CA PRO A 7 -35.74 12.78 -7.19
C PRO A 7 -34.83 13.95 -7.56
N LYS A 8 -34.53 14.14 -8.85
CA LYS A 8 -33.66 15.24 -9.29
C LYS A 8 -34.35 16.61 -9.22
N LEU A 9 -35.68 16.66 -9.34
CA LEU A 9 -36.45 17.91 -9.23
C LEU A 9 -36.43 18.43 -7.80
N GLU A 10 -36.59 17.56 -6.79
CA GLU A 10 -36.55 17.95 -5.39
C GLU A 10 -35.14 18.34 -4.91
N LEU A 11 -34.09 17.77 -5.52
CA LEU A 11 -32.69 18.03 -5.18
C LEU A 11 -32.00 19.04 -6.10
N ALA A 12 -32.76 19.79 -6.91
CA ALA A 12 -32.21 20.76 -7.87
C ALA A 12 -31.31 21.84 -7.22
N SER A 13 -31.56 22.15 -5.94
CA SER A 13 -30.75 23.09 -5.15
C SER A 13 -29.62 22.44 -4.34
N PHE A 14 -29.47 21.10 -4.38
CA PHE A 14 -28.47 20.43 -3.62
C PHE A 14 -27.07 20.63 -4.28
N VAL A 15 -26.16 21.18 -3.49
CA VAL A 15 -24.73 21.32 -3.90
C VAL A 15 -23.92 20.23 -3.25
N PHE A 16 -23.25 19.43 -4.07
CA PHE A 16 -22.35 18.39 -3.57
C PHE A 16 -21.23 19.00 -2.71
N PRO A 17 -20.85 18.34 -1.60
CA PRO A 17 -19.69 18.75 -0.81
C PRO A 17 -18.45 18.86 -1.69
N ASN A 18 -17.70 19.96 -1.55
CA ASN A 18 -16.45 20.15 -2.28
C ASN A 18 -15.28 19.44 -1.55
N THR A 19 -14.35 18.90 -2.31
CA THR A 19 -13.11 18.30 -1.77
C THR A 19 -12.23 19.31 -1.02
N GLU A 20 -12.43 20.61 -1.21
CA GLU A 20 -11.77 21.68 -0.45
C GLU A 20 -12.09 21.68 1.04
N MET A 21 -13.23 21.08 1.43
CA MET A 21 -13.61 20.90 2.84
C MET A 21 -12.72 19.87 3.56
N LEU A 22 -11.97 19.04 2.81
CA LEU A 22 -11.10 18.01 3.37
C LEU A 22 -9.72 18.58 3.68
N ILE A 23 -9.10 18.02 4.74
CA ILE A 23 -7.77 18.42 5.18
C ILE A 23 -6.74 18.06 4.11
N ASP A 24 -5.85 19.00 3.82
CA ASP A 24 -4.70 18.79 2.95
C ASP A 24 -3.48 18.38 3.77
N TYR A 25 -3.07 17.13 3.61
CA TYR A 25 -1.90 16.54 4.29
C TYR A 25 -0.63 16.58 3.44
N GLU A 26 -0.67 16.94 2.17
CA GLU A 26 0.50 16.90 1.27
C GLU A 26 1.65 17.78 1.78
N LYS A 27 1.32 18.91 2.40
CA LYS A 27 2.30 19.84 2.99
C LYS A 27 2.99 19.29 4.24
N ARG A 28 2.50 18.19 4.84
CA ARG A 28 3.02 17.59 6.07
C ARG A 28 3.79 16.29 5.84
N ASN A 29 3.69 15.73 4.64
CA ASN A 29 4.36 14.48 4.32
C ASN A 29 5.86 14.73 4.12
N GLN A 30 6.69 14.12 4.96
CA GLN A 30 8.14 14.07 4.80
C GLN A 30 8.48 12.97 3.79
N SER A 31 9.52 13.18 2.99
CA SER A 31 10.08 12.11 2.15
C SER A 31 10.64 11.00 3.04
N SER A 32 10.47 9.74 2.61
CA SER A 32 11.15 8.61 3.25
C SER A 32 12.66 8.89 3.34
N ASP A 33 13.24 8.64 4.51
CA ASP A 33 14.65 8.86 4.75
C ASP A 33 15.47 7.80 3.95
N GLU A 34 16.26 8.26 2.98
CA GLU A 34 17.11 7.39 2.16
C GLU A 34 18.11 6.59 3.00
N SER A 35 18.56 7.16 4.12
CA SER A 35 19.46 6.50 5.05
C SER A 35 18.79 5.31 5.73
N GLU A 36 17.52 5.41 6.08
CA GLU A 36 16.72 4.32 6.64
C GLU A 36 16.55 3.18 5.62
N LEU A 37 16.26 3.52 4.36
CA LEU A 37 16.11 2.53 3.29
C LEU A 37 17.38 1.68 3.11
N ILE A 38 18.54 2.33 3.11
CA ILE A 38 19.84 1.65 2.96
C ILE A 38 20.12 0.82 4.20
N ALA A 39 19.97 1.36 5.40
CA ALA A 39 20.22 0.65 6.65
C ALA A 39 19.34 -0.61 6.78
N ASN A 40 18.06 -0.51 6.48
CA ASN A 40 17.14 -1.65 6.53
C ASN A 40 17.47 -2.71 5.48
N LYS A 41 17.84 -2.29 4.26
CA LYS A 41 18.33 -3.18 3.21
C LYS A 41 19.53 -4.00 3.67
N ASP A 42 20.54 -3.35 4.27
CA ASP A 42 21.77 -4.01 4.73
C ASP A 42 21.49 -4.95 5.90
N ARG A 43 20.58 -4.58 6.81
CA ARG A 43 20.15 -5.46 7.91
C ARG A 43 19.43 -6.70 7.39
N ILE A 44 18.51 -6.57 6.42
CA ILE A 44 17.82 -7.71 5.81
C ILE A 44 18.83 -8.66 5.17
N VAL A 45 19.76 -8.14 4.38
CA VAL A 45 20.79 -8.97 3.71
C VAL A 45 21.68 -9.67 4.71
N SER A 46 22.15 -8.97 5.75
CA SER A 46 23.02 -9.56 6.77
C SER A 46 22.28 -10.64 7.58
N THR A 47 21.03 -10.39 7.96
CA THR A 47 20.20 -11.36 8.68
C THR A 47 20.03 -12.63 7.85
N LEU A 48 19.60 -12.51 6.59
CA LEU A 48 19.42 -13.67 5.73
C LEU A 48 20.72 -14.46 5.52
N ARG A 49 21.86 -13.79 5.37
CA ARG A 49 23.18 -14.44 5.26
C ARG A 49 23.57 -15.18 6.54
N ASN A 50 23.31 -14.63 7.71
CA ASN A 50 23.59 -15.29 8.99
C ASN A 50 22.83 -16.61 9.14
N PHE A 51 21.63 -16.71 8.53
CA PHE A 51 20.87 -17.96 8.45
C PHE A 51 21.21 -18.83 7.22
N GLY A 52 22.32 -18.54 6.54
CA GLY A 52 22.80 -19.32 5.39
C GLY A 52 21.89 -19.17 4.15
N ILE A 53 21.35 -17.97 3.92
CA ILE A 53 20.56 -17.63 2.74
C ILE A 53 21.29 -16.53 1.98
N ASP A 54 21.84 -16.89 0.81
CA ASP A 54 22.50 -15.93 -0.06
C ASP A 54 21.49 -15.18 -0.93
N ILE A 55 21.72 -13.88 -1.09
CA ILE A 55 20.89 -12.98 -1.86
C ILE A 55 21.63 -12.51 -3.11
N VAL A 56 21.01 -12.69 -4.27
CA VAL A 56 21.55 -12.23 -5.57
C VAL A 56 21.27 -10.75 -5.76
N LYS A 57 20.06 -10.31 -5.43
CA LYS A 57 19.63 -8.93 -5.63
C LYS A 57 18.58 -8.53 -4.59
N ILE A 58 18.64 -7.27 -4.16
CA ILE A 58 17.60 -6.65 -3.36
C ILE A 58 17.29 -5.26 -3.91
N LYS A 59 15.99 -4.93 -4.03
CA LYS A 59 15.47 -3.64 -4.44
C LYS A 59 14.52 -3.12 -3.38
N ALA A 60 14.67 -1.89 -2.95
CA ALA A 60 13.73 -1.20 -2.08
C ALA A 60 12.79 -0.33 -2.90
N THR A 61 11.49 -0.39 -2.60
CA THR A 61 10.46 0.47 -3.18
C THR A 61 9.71 1.11 -2.02
N PRO A 62 9.96 2.39 -1.69
CA PRO A 62 9.27 3.07 -0.60
C PRO A 62 7.82 3.34 -0.96
N GLY A 63 6.91 3.02 -0.05
CA GLY A 63 5.50 3.38 -0.07
C GLY A 63 5.15 4.37 1.04
N PRO A 64 3.89 4.81 1.14
CA PRO A 64 3.50 5.81 2.13
C PRO A 64 3.58 5.31 3.57
N THR A 65 3.24 4.06 3.84
CA THR A 65 3.21 3.47 5.20
C THR A 65 4.20 2.35 5.40
N VAL A 66 4.55 1.63 4.32
CA VAL A 66 5.49 0.50 4.33
C VAL A 66 6.46 0.65 3.18
N THR A 67 7.66 0.11 3.33
CA THR A 67 8.64 -0.06 2.26
C THR A 67 8.69 -1.53 1.85
N LEU A 68 8.59 -1.80 0.54
CA LEU A 68 8.74 -3.13 -0.01
C LEU A 68 10.19 -3.40 -0.40
N TYR A 69 10.80 -4.42 0.21
CA TYR A 69 12.10 -4.95 -0.19
C TYR A 69 11.90 -6.21 -1.04
N GLU A 70 12.11 -6.09 -2.36
CA GLU A 70 12.06 -7.21 -3.30
C GLU A 70 13.41 -7.93 -3.29
N VAL A 71 13.41 -9.19 -2.86
CA VAL A 71 14.61 -10.01 -2.68
C VAL A 71 14.61 -11.13 -3.70
N VAL A 72 15.74 -11.31 -4.37
CA VAL A 72 16.02 -12.46 -5.25
C VAL A 72 17.02 -13.36 -4.52
N PRO A 73 16.61 -14.50 -3.97
CA PRO A 73 17.52 -15.43 -3.32
C PRO A 73 18.37 -16.20 -4.34
N ALA A 74 19.47 -16.76 -3.91
CA ALA A 74 20.28 -17.66 -4.73
C ALA A 74 19.52 -18.93 -5.11
N SER A 75 19.88 -19.51 -6.25
CA SER A 75 19.31 -20.78 -6.74
C SER A 75 19.38 -21.88 -5.70
N GLY A 76 18.31 -22.66 -5.57
CA GLY A 76 18.22 -23.75 -4.59
C GLY A 76 17.74 -23.33 -3.20
N THR A 77 17.53 -22.05 -2.95
CA THR A 77 16.96 -21.57 -1.68
C THR A 77 15.48 -21.93 -1.58
N LYS A 78 15.09 -22.63 -0.52
CA LYS A 78 13.68 -22.93 -0.25
C LYS A 78 12.95 -21.67 0.27
N ILE A 79 11.84 -21.30 -0.36
CA ILE A 79 11.03 -20.15 0.02
C ILE A 79 10.54 -20.24 1.48
N SER A 80 10.17 -21.45 1.92
CA SER A 80 9.74 -21.69 3.30
C SER A 80 10.81 -21.33 4.34
N LYS A 81 12.09 -21.48 4.01
CA LYS A 81 13.19 -21.09 4.91
C LYS A 81 13.18 -19.58 5.16
N ILE A 82 12.89 -18.77 4.13
CA ILE A 82 12.84 -17.32 4.26
C ILE A 82 11.57 -16.90 5.02
N LYS A 83 10.41 -17.53 4.74
CA LYS A 83 9.16 -17.24 5.46
C LYS A 83 9.29 -17.48 6.97
N ASN A 84 9.97 -18.53 7.36
CA ASN A 84 10.14 -18.88 8.78
C ASN A 84 11.07 -17.92 9.54
N LEU A 85 11.78 -17.03 8.84
CA LEU A 85 12.63 -15.99 9.44
C LEU A 85 11.92 -14.63 9.61
N GLU A 86 10.60 -14.58 9.47
CA GLU A 86 9.82 -13.34 9.57
C GLU A 86 10.08 -12.62 10.90
N ASP A 87 9.99 -13.35 12.02
CA ASP A 87 10.24 -12.81 13.35
C ASP A 87 11.70 -12.38 13.56
N ASP A 88 12.67 -13.18 13.06
CA ASP A 88 14.08 -12.86 13.17
C ASP A 88 14.46 -11.60 12.37
N ILE A 89 13.88 -11.44 11.19
CA ILE A 89 14.07 -10.23 10.38
C ILE A 89 13.39 -9.03 11.05
N ALA A 90 12.16 -9.17 11.55
CA ALA A 90 11.48 -8.12 12.28
C ALA A 90 12.29 -7.63 13.49
N LEU A 91 12.82 -8.57 14.26
CA LEU A 91 13.67 -8.26 15.41
C LEU A 91 14.96 -7.51 14.99
N SER A 92 15.64 -7.97 13.92
CA SER A 92 16.86 -7.32 13.43
C SER A 92 16.64 -5.88 12.96
N LEU A 93 15.44 -5.60 12.43
CA LEU A 93 15.02 -4.28 11.98
C LEU A 93 14.47 -3.40 13.11
N SER A 94 14.26 -3.98 14.31
CA SER A 94 13.55 -3.33 15.41
C SER A 94 12.14 -2.87 15.00
N ALA A 95 11.50 -3.60 14.06
CA ALA A 95 10.17 -3.32 13.57
C ALA A 95 9.11 -4.02 14.43
N LEU A 96 7.95 -3.36 14.63
CA LEU A 96 6.82 -3.94 15.37
C LEU A 96 6.22 -5.18 14.69
N GLY A 97 6.51 -5.38 13.41
CA GLY A 97 6.10 -6.52 12.61
C GLY A 97 6.47 -6.26 11.15
N ILE A 98 6.71 -7.32 10.42
CA ILE A 98 6.92 -7.27 8.97
C ILE A 98 5.93 -8.23 8.32
N ARG A 99 5.87 -8.22 6.99
CA ARG A 99 5.10 -9.21 6.24
C ARG A 99 5.93 -9.76 5.09
N ILE A 100 5.99 -11.08 4.97
CA ILE A 100 6.68 -11.74 3.87
C ILE A 100 5.68 -12.24 2.83
N ILE A 101 5.77 -11.70 1.61
CA ILE A 101 5.01 -12.11 0.43
C ILE A 101 5.92 -12.98 -0.44
N ALA A 102 5.68 -14.29 -0.43
CA ALA A 102 6.56 -15.19 -1.16
C ALA A 102 5.78 -16.35 -1.82
N PRO A 103 5.82 -16.43 -3.14
CA PRO A 103 6.41 -15.47 -4.08
C PRO A 103 5.54 -14.21 -4.30
N ILE A 104 6.14 -13.12 -4.81
CA ILE A 104 5.35 -12.00 -5.33
C ILE A 104 4.66 -12.48 -6.62
N PRO A 105 3.33 -12.34 -6.74
CA PRO A 105 2.61 -12.74 -7.95
C PRO A 105 3.20 -12.10 -9.21
N GLY A 106 3.51 -12.93 -10.21
CA GLY A 106 4.02 -12.49 -11.51
C GLY A 106 5.49 -12.08 -11.58
N LYS A 107 6.24 -12.07 -10.45
CA LYS A 107 7.65 -11.61 -10.44
C LYS A 107 8.68 -12.70 -10.08
N GLY A 108 8.28 -13.80 -9.46
CA GLY A 108 9.21 -14.83 -8.99
C GLY A 108 10.23 -14.36 -7.94
N THR A 109 9.99 -13.21 -7.31
CA THR A 109 10.79 -12.62 -6.23
C THR A 109 10.05 -12.74 -4.90
N ILE A 110 10.76 -12.50 -3.80
CA ILE A 110 10.19 -12.47 -2.45
C ILE A 110 10.10 -11.03 -2.01
N GLY A 111 8.91 -10.62 -1.54
CA GLY A 111 8.67 -9.31 -0.96
C GLY A 111 8.74 -9.35 0.56
N ILE A 112 9.46 -8.41 1.15
CA ILE A 112 9.49 -8.15 2.58
C ILE A 112 8.95 -6.74 2.79
N GLU A 113 7.75 -6.62 3.35
CA GLU A 113 7.14 -5.34 3.70
C GLU A 113 7.57 -4.94 5.11
N VAL A 114 8.22 -3.79 5.21
CA VAL A 114 8.69 -3.23 6.48
C VAL A 114 7.96 -1.92 6.75
N PRO A 115 7.30 -1.75 7.89
CA PRO A 115 6.68 -0.47 8.26
C PRO A 115 7.71 0.66 8.29
N ASN A 116 7.36 1.82 7.73
CA ASN A 116 8.19 3.01 7.80
C ASN A 116 8.20 3.54 9.24
N SER A 117 9.33 4.05 9.72
CA SER A 117 9.43 4.68 11.05
C SER A 117 8.53 5.91 11.17
N VAL A 118 8.36 6.65 10.07
CA VAL A 118 7.45 7.79 9.96
C VAL A 118 6.47 7.55 8.80
N PRO A 119 5.29 6.97 9.07
CA PRO A 119 4.31 6.71 8.03
C PRO A 119 3.69 8.01 7.53
N GLN A 120 3.48 8.09 6.22
CA GLN A 120 2.80 9.22 5.58
C GLN A 120 1.28 9.04 5.64
N VAL A 121 0.56 10.14 5.83
CA VAL A 121 -0.90 10.14 5.76
C VAL A 121 -1.34 10.18 4.30
N VAL A 122 -2.11 9.17 3.88
CA VAL A 122 -2.80 9.17 2.58
C VAL A 122 -4.14 9.87 2.77
N SER A 123 -4.24 11.14 2.32
CA SER A 123 -5.43 11.94 2.53
C SER A 123 -6.58 11.54 1.60
N MET A 124 -7.81 11.59 2.09
CA MET A 124 -9.00 11.39 1.27
C MET A 124 -9.08 12.44 0.14
N ARG A 125 -8.66 13.67 0.41
CA ARG A 125 -8.60 14.73 -0.60
C ARG A 125 -7.74 14.32 -1.80
N THR A 126 -6.49 13.88 -1.56
CA THR A 126 -5.59 13.40 -2.62
C THR A 126 -6.19 12.23 -3.39
N MET A 127 -6.88 11.34 -2.71
CA MET A 127 -7.49 10.18 -3.34
C MET A 127 -8.66 10.58 -4.26
N LEU A 128 -9.57 11.43 -3.79
CA LEU A 128 -10.76 11.87 -4.54
C LEU A 128 -10.41 12.81 -5.70
N THR A 129 -9.27 13.53 -5.62
CA THR A 129 -8.79 14.40 -6.71
C THR A 129 -7.86 13.68 -7.68
N SER A 130 -7.55 12.40 -7.44
CA SER A 130 -6.67 11.63 -8.33
C SER A 130 -7.32 11.37 -9.70
N PRO A 131 -6.53 11.35 -10.79
CA PRO A 131 -7.04 11.01 -12.12
C PRO A 131 -7.72 9.63 -12.17
N GLN A 132 -7.25 8.66 -11.38
CA GLN A 132 -7.82 7.33 -11.28
C GLN A 132 -9.23 7.34 -10.68
N PHE A 133 -9.52 8.27 -9.76
CA PHE A 133 -10.86 8.42 -9.20
C PHE A 133 -11.78 9.24 -10.10
N ILE A 134 -11.27 10.30 -10.73
CA ILE A 134 -12.10 11.20 -11.55
C ILE A 134 -12.47 10.57 -12.90
N ASN A 135 -11.52 9.87 -13.54
CA ASN A 135 -11.66 9.39 -14.91
C ASN A 135 -12.08 7.92 -15.01
N ASN A 136 -12.59 7.30 -13.93
CA ASN A 136 -13.07 5.93 -14.00
C ASN A 136 -14.52 5.86 -14.55
N ASN A 137 -14.90 4.67 -15.03
CA ASN A 137 -16.25 4.34 -15.51
C ASN A 137 -16.98 3.41 -14.51
N TYR A 138 -16.66 3.50 -13.21
CA TYR A 138 -17.29 2.68 -12.18
C TYR A 138 -18.66 3.23 -11.82
N GLU A 139 -19.59 2.33 -11.47
CA GLU A 139 -20.95 2.74 -11.04
C GLU A 139 -20.90 3.33 -9.62
N LEU A 140 -20.08 2.77 -8.74
CA LEU A 140 -19.89 3.23 -7.37
C LEU A 140 -18.40 3.19 -6.98
N PRO A 141 -17.60 4.19 -7.42
CA PRO A 141 -16.17 4.22 -7.13
C PRO A 141 -15.91 4.48 -5.65
N ILE A 142 -15.04 3.66 -5.05
CA ILE A 142 -14.50 3.89 -3.70
C ILE A 142 -12.99 4.04 -3.76
N ALA A 143 -12.48 5.04 -3.06
CA ALA A 143 -11.06 5.27 -2.92
C ALA A 143 -10.54 4.57 -1.65
N LEU A 144 -9.73 3.52 -1.82
CA LEU A 144 -9.27 2.68 -0.71
C LEU A 144 -7.90 3.08 -0.16
N GLY A 145 -7.12 3.88 -0.89
CA GLY A 145 -5.79 4.32 -0.47
C GLY A 145 -4.77 4.26 -1.61
N LYS A 146 -3.49 4.14 -1.27
CA LYS A 146 -2.41 3.99 -2.24
C LYS A 146 -1.81 2.58 -2.16
N THR A 147 -1.40 2.07 -3.31
CA THR A 147 -0.60 0.85 -3.39
C THR A 147 0.81 1.07 -2.84
N ILE A 148 1.60 0.01 -2.72
CA ILE A 148 3.03 0.10 -2.34
C ILE A 148 3.82 0.95 -3.34
N SER A 149 3.39 0.98 -4.61
CA SER A 149 3.98 1.85 -5.65
C SER A 149 3.52 3.31 -5.57
N SER A 150 2.81 3.69 -4.50
CA SER A 150 2.22 5.03 -4.29
C SER A 150 1.13 5.43 -5.29
N GLU A 151 0.61 4.48 -6.06
CA GLU A 151 -0.49 4.71 -7.00
C GLU A 151 -1.84 4.66 -6.28
N PRO A 152 -2.77 5.58 -6.57
CA PRO A 152 -4.13 5.53 -6.04
C PRO A 152 -4.84 4.23 -6.40
N PHE A 153 -5.45 3.58 -5.41
CA PHE A 153 -6.24 2.37 -5.61
C PHE A 153 -7.72 2.69 -5.45
N VAL A 154 -8.46 2.56 -6.55
CA VAL A 154 -9.89 2.81 -6.65
C VAL A 154 -10.57 1.52 -7.08
N ALA A 155 -11.67 1.17 -6.44
CA ALA A 155 -12.44 -0.02 -6.75
C ALA A 155 -13.91 0.33 -7.00
N ASP A 156 -14.61 -0.54 -7.74
CA ASP A 156 -16.03 -0.41 -7.97
C ASP A 156 -16.81 -1.22 -6.93
N LEU A 157 -17.43 -0.55 -5.98
CA LEU A 157 -18.21 -1.20 -4.93
C LEU A 157 -19.44 -1.96 -5.50
N ALA A 158 -20.02 -1.48 -6.61
CA ALA A 158 -21.14 -2.15 -7.24
C ALA A 158 -20.83 -3.58 -7.72
N LYS A 159 -19.55 -3.87 -7.99
CA LYS A 159 -19.09 -5.20 -8.41
C LYS A 159 -18.70 -6.12 -7.26
N MET A 160 -18.77 -5.64 -6.02
CA MET A 160 -18.43 -6.44 -4.84
C MET A 160 -19.70 -7.06 -4.24
N PRO A 161 -19.93 -8.38 -4.38
CA PRO A 161 -21.13 -9.02 -3.85
C PRO A 161 -21.14 -9.02 -2.32
N HIS A 162 -19.97 -9.03 -1.70
CA HIS A 162 -19.79 -8.99 -0.25
C HIS A 162 -18.58 -8.11 0.09
N LEU A 163 -18.73 -7.23 1.07
CA LEU A 163 -17.66 -6.40 1.60
C LEU A 163 -17.65 -6.45 3.12
N LEU A 164 -16.52 -6.85 3.71
CA LEU A 164 -16.25 -6.74 5.13
C LEU A 164 -15.30 -5.58 5.37
N MET A 165 -15.74 -4.59 6.15
CA MET A 165 -14.87 -3.52 6.65
C MET A 165 -14.65 -3.73 8.14
N ALA A 166 -13.37 -3.70 8.58
CA ALA A 166 -12.99 -3.78 9.98
C ALA A 166 -11.92 -2.72 10.26
N GLY A 167 -12.01 -2.06 11.44
CA GLY A 167 -11.09 -1.04 11.87
C GLY A 167 -11.23 -0.73 13.35
#